data_9ca933944664e07b0a6673778aaf2b79
#
_entry.id   9ca933944664e07b0a6673778aaf2b79
#
_cell.length_a   1.000
_cell.length_b   1.000
_cell.length_c   1.000
_cell.angle_alpha   90.00
_cell.angle_beta   90.00
_cell.angle_gamma   90.00
#
_symmetry.space_group_name_H-M   'P 1'
#
loop_
_entity.id
_entity.type
_entity.pdbx_description
1 polymer ?
#
loop_
_entity_poly.entity_id
_entity_poly.type
_entity_poly.pdbx_seq_one_letter_code
_entity_poly.pdbx_strand_id
1 'polypeptide(L)'
;MKKNIKILAGSAILAVASSAAVQAGELTVATVNNGHMITMQSLTGHFEKDNPGIKVNWVTLDEGTLRQRVTTDIATKGGQFDVMTIGMYEAPMWGAKGWLHSLEFGSSYDVDDLLPAMRNGLSANGNLYAAPFYGESSMIMYRKDLLDAAGMSMPDNPTWGHVQDAAAAMTDKANGVYGICLRGKPGWGDNMAFLTTMANSFGARWFDEEWKPQLDSPAWNHAVNFYVDLLTHYGPPGSSGNSFNEILALINEGKCGMWIDATIAASFVSDPSQSKVADVIA
;
A
#
# COMPACT_ATOMS: atom_id res chain seq x y z
N MET A 1 -69.38 62.42 -20.58
CA MET A 1 -68.02 62.54 -20.09
C MET A 1 -67.64 61.24 -19.43
N LYS A 2 -66.82 60.39 -20.08
CA LYS A 2 -66.33 59.13 -19.52
C LYS A 2 -64.88 59.33 -19.15
N LYS A 3 -64.53 59.19 -17.83
CA LYS A 3 -63.17 59.22 -17.33
C LYS A 3 -62.52 57.84 -17.43
N ASN A 4 -61.47 57.72 -18.20
CA ASN A 4 -60.70 56.52 -18.29
C ASN A 4 -59.68 56.51 -17.09
N ILE A 5 -59.78 55.48 -16.25
CA ILE A 5 -58.80 55.19 -15.20
C ILE A 5 -57.83 54.16 -15.81
N LYS A 6 -56.54 54.57 -15.92
CA LYS A 6 -55.43 53.65 -16.28
C LYS A 6 -54.93 52.99 -15.00
N ILE A 7 -55.09 51.67 -14.89
CA ILE A 7 -54.51 50.85 -13.85
C ILE A 7 -53.09 50.49 -14.33
N LEU A 8 -52.05 50.97 -13.67
CA LEU A 8 -50.70 50.43 -13.84
C LEU A 8 -50.57 49.16 -12.99
N ALA A 9 -50.47 48.04 -13.66
CA ALA A 9 -50.07 46.78 -13.04
C ALA A 9 -48.54 46.73 -12.91
N GLY A 10 -48.01 46.93 -11.70
CA GLY A 10 -46.62 46.73 -11.40
C GLY A 10 -46.35 45.22 -11.23
N SER A 11 -45.64 44.61 -12.17
CA SER A 11 -45.14 43.23 -12.04
C SER A 11 -43.93 43.21 -11.11
N ALA A 12 -44.11 42.76 -9.88
CA ALA A 12 -43.02 42.42 -8.98
C ALA A 12 -42.43 41.07 -9.43
N ILE A 13 -41.24 41.09 -10.01
CA ILE A 13 -40.46 39.89 -10.29
C ILE A 13 -39.84 39.43 -8.96
N LEU A 14 -40.44 38.42 -8.33
CA LEU A 14 -39.77 37.69 -7.25
C LEU A 14 -38.62 36.88 -7.86
N ALA A 15 -37.40 37.32 -7.66
CA ALA A 15 -36.20 36.51 -7.90
C ALA A 15 -36.14 35.41 -6.83
N VAL A 16 -36.62 34.21 -7.16
CA VAL A 16 -36.40 33.03 -6.35
C VAL A 16 -34.93 32.65 -6.53
N ALA A 17 -34.09 33.03 -5.54
CA ALA A 17 -32.75 32.47 -5.43
C ALA A 17 -32.92 30.99 -5.05
N SER A 18 -32.88 30.13 -6.05
CA SER A 18 -32.70 28.68 -5.81
C SER A 18 -31.30 28.46 -5.26
N SER A 19 -31.19 28.43 -3.93
CA SER A 19 -30.05 27.80 -3.29
C SER A 19 -30.08 26.34 -3.74
N ALA A 20 -29.18 25.94 -4.64
CA ALA A 20 -28.92 24.54 -4.91
C ALA A 20 -28.54 23.92 -3.55
N ALA A 21 -29.43 23.12 -2.98
CA ALA A 21 -29.11 22.31 -1.83
C ALA A 21 -27.95 21.42 -2.26
N VAL A 22 -26.78 21.61 -1.68
CA VAL A 22 -25.67 20.68 -1.82
C VAL A 22 -26.19 19.36 -1.26
N GLN A 23 -26.39 18.39 -2.15
CA GLN A 23 -26.84 17.06 -1.74
C GLN A 23 -25.71 16.46 -0.93
N ALA A 24 -25.98 16.16 0.34
CA ALA A 24 -25.02 15.50 1.21
C ALA A 24 -24.66 14.13 0.58
N GLY A 25 -23.40 13.91 0.33
CA GLY A 25 -22.87 12.68 -0.22
C GLY A 25 -21.97 11.99 0.79
N GLU A 26 -21.93 10.67 0.75
CA GLU A 26 -20.95 9.87 1.46
C GLU A 26 -19.99 9.27 0.45
N LEU A 27 -18.69 9.31 0.74
CA LEU A 27 -17.65 8.62 -0.01
C LEU A 27 -17.06 7.53 0.87
N THR A 28 -17.11 6.29 0.41
CA THR A 28 -16.48 5.16 1.10
C THR A 28 -15.14 4.85 0.45
N VAL A 29 -14.07 4.98 1.23
CA VAL A 29 -12.70 4.75 0.79
C VAL A 29 -12.18 3.44 1.39
N ALA A 30 -11.88 2.46 0.53
CA ALA A 30 -11.27 1.19 0.95
C ALA A 30 -9.74 1.27 0.86
N THR A 31 -9.06 0.98 1.97
CA THR A 31 -7.60 1.10 2.06
C THR A 31 -6.96 0.08 3.00
N VAL A 32 -5.63 0.04 2.98
CA VAL A 32 -4.82 -0.75 3.91
C VAL A 32 -4.40 0.07 5.12
N ASN A 33 -3.97 -0.62 6.18
CA ASN A 33 -3.37 0.01 7.34
C ASN A 33 -1.88 0.26 7.09
N ASN A 34 -1.53 1.48 6.74
CA ASN A 34 -0.13 1.93 6.66
C ASN A 34 0.00 3.40 7.07
N GLY A 35 1.24 3.86 7.31
CA GLY A 35 1.52 5.20 7.84
C GLY A 35 0.98 6.34 6.95
N HIS A 36 1.10 6.22 5.64
CA HIS A 36 0.57 7.21 4.71
C HIS A 36 -0.96 7.29 4.77
N MET A 37 -1.65 6.15 4.87
CA MET A 37 -3.10 6.13 4.98
C MET A 37 -3.60 6.63 6.33
N ILE A 38 -2.87 6.40 7.42
CA ILE A 38 -3.15 7.01 8.72
C ILE A 38 -3.07 8.53 8.60
N THR A 39 -2.03 9.06 7.94
CA THR A 39 -1.89 10.50 7.69
C THR A 39 -3.04 11.02 6.83
N MET A 40 -3.41 10.33 5.73
CA MET A 40 -4.55 10.72 4.89
C MET A 40 -5.86 10.75 5.68
N GLN A 41 -6.11 9.78 6.53
CA GLN A 41 -7.29 9.75 7.40
C GLN A 41 -7.32 10.97 8.35
N SER A 42 -6.18 11.39 8.89
CA SER A 42 -6.08 12.57 9.74
C SER A 42 -6.39 13.88 9.01
N LEU A 43 -6.22 13.90 7.68
CA LEU A 43 -6.50 15.07 6.84
C LEU A 43 -7.94 15.13 6.33
N THR A 44 -8.78 14.13 6.63
CA THR A 44 -10.18 14.06 6.19
C THR A 44 -10.97 15.34 6.50
N GLY A 45 -10.76 15.92 7.69
CA GLY A 45 -11.44 17.13 8.09
C GLY A 45 -11.15 18.36 7.20
N HIS A 46 -9.98 18.43 6.58
CA HIS A 46 -9.65 19.48 5.60
C HIS A 46 -10.49 19.31 4.33
N PHE A 47 -10.53 18.09 3.80
CA PHE A 47 -11.35 17.79 2.62
C PHE A 47 -12.84 18.07 2.84
N GLU A 48 -13.41 17.62 3.96
CA GLU A 48 -14.82 17.83 4.30
C GLU A 48 -15.16 19.32 4.50
N LYS A 49 -14.21 20.11 5.04
CA LYS A 49 -14.36 21.56 5.18
C LYS A 49 -14.42 22.25 3.82
N ASP A 50 -13.56 21.84 2.88
CA ASP A 50 -13.49 22.44 1.55
C ASP A 50 -14.60 21.92 0.62
N ASN A 51 -15.24 20.80 0.98
CA ASN A 51 -16.36 20.20 0.25
C ASN A 51 -17.58 20.03 1.17
N PRO A 52 -18.28 21.11 1.52
CA PRO A 52 -19.42 21.06 2.43
C PRO A 52 -20.51 20.12 1.93
N GLY A 53 -20.95 19.21 2.78
CA GLY A 53 -21.98 18.22 2.44
C GLY A 53 -21.42 16.87 1.96
N ILE A 54 -20.10 16.71 1.80
CA ILE A 54 -19.47 15.40 1.56
C ILE A 54 -18.89 14.89 2.87
N LYS A 55 -19.13 13.60 3.15
CA LYS A 55 -18.53 12.85 4.25
C LYS A 55 -17.66 11.72 3.72
N VAL A 56 -16.51 11.49 4.36
CA VAL A 56 -15.60 10.41 3.98
C VAL A 56 -15.60 9.31 5.04
N ASN A 57 -16.00 8.12 4.63
CA ASN A 57 -15.99 6.91 5.45
C ASN A 57 -14.79 6.03 5.04
N TRP A 58 -13.90 5.76 5.98
CA TRP A 58 -12.75 4.91 5.75
C TRP A 58 -13.02 3.47 6.16
N VAL A 59 -12.73 2.53 5.24
CA VAL A 59 -12.74 1.08 5.50
C VAL A 59 -11.30 0.60 5.39
N THR A 60 -10.66 0.41 6.54
CA THR A 60 -9.26 -0.04 6.63
C THR A 60 -9.22 -1.54 6.86
N LEU A 61 -8.51 -2.26 6.01
CA LEU A 61 -8.45 -3.73 6.00
C LEU A 61 -6.98 -4.19 5.91
N ASP A 62 -6.73 -5.46 6.25
CA ASP A 62 -5.47 -6.10 5.87
C ASP A 62 -5.38 -6.30 4.35
N GLU A 63 -4.15 -6.44 3.84
CA GLU A 63 -3.89 -6.47 2.40
C GLU A 63 -4.70 -7.55 1.68
N GLY A 64 -4.67 -8.79 2.18
CA GLY A 64 -5.37 -9.91 1.54
C GLY A 64 -6.89 -9.72 1.53
N THR A 65 -7.46 -9.27 2.65
CA THR A 65 -8.89 -8.98 2.79
C THR A 65 -9.31 -7.81 1.89
N LEU A 66 -8.50 -6.74 1.82
CA LEU A 66 -8.77 -5.62 0.94
C LEU A 66 -8.85 -6.08 -0.51
N ARG A 67 -7.83 -6.81 -1.01
CA ARG A 67 -7.78 -7.31 -2.39
C ARG A 67 -8.99 -8.14 -2.74
N GLN A 68 -9.38 -9.05 -1.86
CA GLN A 68 -10.54 -9.89 -2.07
C GLN A 68 -11.85 -9.08 -2.14
N ARG A 69 -12.03 -8.14 -1.20
CA ARG A 69 -13.26 -7.36 -1.12
C ARG A 69 -13.40 -6.39 -2.29
N VAL A 70 -12.36 -5.61 -2.63
CA VAL A 70 -12.43 -4.66 -3.74
C VAL A 70 -12.57 -5.37 -5.09
N THR A 71 -11.89 -6.51 -5.29
CA THR A 71 -12.04 -7.32 -6.50
C THR A 71 -13.46 -7.85 -6.65
N THR A 72 -14.06 -8.35 -5.56
CA THR A 72 -15.44 -8.84 -5.57
C THR A 72 -16.41 -7.69 -5.85
N ASP A 73 -16.25 -6.58 -5.14
CA ASP A 73 -17.15 -5.41 -5.28
C ASP A 73 -17.17 -4.87 -6.71
N ILE A 74 -15.99 -4.62 -7.28
CA ILE A 74 -15.90 -4.05 -8.63
C ILE A 74 -16.37 -5.04 -9.71
N ALA A 75 -16.06 -6.33 -9.56
CA ALA A 75 -16.46 -7.36 -10.52
C ALA A 75 -17.98 -7.60 -10.54
N THR A 76 -18.61 -7.49 -9.37
CA THR A 76 -20.06 -7.66 -9.22
C THR A 76 -20.85 -6.37 -9.35
N LYS A 77 -20.17 -5.24 -9.51
CA LYS A 77 -20.76 -3.88 -9.49
C LYS A 77 -21.53 -3.63 -8.19
N GLY A 78 -20.96 -4.07 -7.06
CA GLY A 78 -21.59 -4.00 -5.75
C GLY A 78 -21.74 -2.58 -5.21
N GLY A 79 -20.84 -1.66 -5.57
CA GLY A 79 -20.92 -0.25 -5.20
C GLY A 79 -20.70 0.00 -3.71
N GLN A 80 -19.92 -0.87 -3.02
CA GLN A 80 -19.58 -0.69 -1.62
C GLN A 80 -18.52 0.38 -1.42
N PHE A 81 -17.67 0.58 -2.44
CA PHE A 81 -16.54 1.50 -2.37
C PHE A 81 -16.54 2.48 -3.53
N ASP A 82 -16.40 3.77 -3.22
CA ASP A 82 -16.29 4.84 -4.21
C ASP A 82 -14.83 5.08 -4.62
N VAL A 83 -13.92 4.93 -3.67
CA VAL A 83 -12.47 5.08 -3.87
C VAL A 83 -11.76 3.87 -3.26
N MET A 84 -10.74 3.38 -3.96
CA MET A 84 -10.01 2.18 -3.55
C MET A 84 -8.51 2.37 -3.73
N THR A 85 -7.71 1.89 -2.77
CA THR A 85 -6.28 1.69 -3.00
C THR A 85 -6.06 0.39 -3.79
N ILE A 86 -5.49 0.52 -4.97
CA ILE A 86 -5.27 -0.58 -5.92
C ILE A 86 -3.83 -0.57 -6.43
N GLY A 87 -3.39 -1.70 -6.96
CA GLY A 87 -2.03 -1.87 -7.47
C GLY A 87 -1.90 -1.58 -8.97
N MET A 88 -0.64 -1.53 -9.42
CA MET A 88 -0.29 -1.28 -10.83
C MET A 88 -0.79 -2.38 -11.78
N TYR A 89 -1.11 -3.57 -11.30
CA TYR A 89 -1.69 -4.60 -12.17
C TYR A 89 -3.23 -4.48 -12.27
N GLU A 90 -3.89 -4.01 -11.21
CA GLU A 90 -5.34 -3.85 -11.15
C GLU A 90 -5.80 -2.66 -11.98
N ALA A 91 -5.15 -1.52 -11.81
CA ALA A 91 -5.56 -0.27 -12.46
C ALA A 91 -5.68 -0.38 -13.99
N PRO A 92 -4.66 -0.85 -14.74
CA PRO A 92 -4.79 -0.98 -16.19
C PRO A 92 -5.78 -2.08 -16.60
N MET A 93 -5.82 -3.20 -15.87
CA MET A 93 -6.72 -4.31 -16.18
C MET A 93 -8.20 -3.93 -15.98
N TRP A 94 -8.52 -3.26 -14.89
CA TRP A 94 -9.88 -2.83 -14.58
C TRP A 94 -10.28 -1.60 -15.40
N GLY A 95 -9.33 -0.70 -15.65
CA GLY A 95 -9.54 0.44 -16.54
C GLY A 95 -9.88 0.00 -17.98
N ALA A 96 -9.11 -0.96 -18.54
CA ALA A 96 -9.37 -1.51 -19.87
C ALA A 96 -10.75 -2.21 -19.98
N LYS A 97 -11.28 -2.76 -18.87
CA LYS A 97 -12.62 -3.34 -18.80
C LYS A 97 -13.73 -2.31 -18.57
N GLY A 98 -13.40 -1.03 -18.40
CA GLY A 98 -14.38 0.01 -18.08
C GLY A 98 -14.98 -0.12 -16.68
N TRP A 99 -14.25 -0.74 -15.75
CA TRP A 99 -14.69 -0.87 -14.35
C TRP A 99 -14.26 0.31 -13.49
N LEU A 100 -13.24 1.05 -13.92
CA LEU A 100 -12.77 2.28 -13.29
C LEU A 100 -13.09 3.48 -14.18
N HIS A 101 -13.35 4.62 -13.55
CA HIS A 101 -13.38 5.89 -14.25
C HIS A 101 -11.94 6.34 -14.59
N SER A 102 -11.75 6.86 -15.81
CA SER A 102 -10.51 7.57 -16.13
C SER A 102 -10.41 8.84 -15.29
N LEU A 103 -9.19 9.14 -14.84
CA LEU A 103 -8.94 10.33 -14.04
C LEU A 103 -8.60 11.50 -14.96
N GLU A 104 -9.34 12.59 -14.80
CA GLU A 104 -9.08 13.87 -15.45
C GLU A 104 -8.70 14.87 -14.37
N PHE A 105 -7.46 15.34 -14.40
CA PHE A 105 -6.96 16.31 -13.45
C PHE A 105 -7.09 17.72 -14.00
N GLY A 106 -7.43 18.67 -13.13
CA GLY A 106 -7.39 20.09 -13.47
C GLY A 106 -5.96 20.57 -13.75
N SER A 107 -5.83 21.70 -14.41
CA SER A 107 -4.53 22.30 -14.79
C SER A 107 -3.60 22.60 -13.61
N SER A 108 -4.10 22.60 -12.38
CA SER A 108 -3.32 22.78 -11.16
C SER A 108 -2.64 21.50 -10.68
N TYR A 109 -3.00 20.33 -11.22
CA TYR A 109 -2.36 19.07 -10.93
C TYR A 109 -1.35 18.76 -12.04
N ASP A 110 -0.08 18.83 -11.72
CA ASP A 110 1.01 18.59 -12.67
C ASP A 110 1.19 17.09 -12.92
N VAL A 111 0.40 16.54 -13.85
CA VAL A 111 0.47 15.11 -14.22
C VAL A 111 1.83 14.74 -14.81
N ASP A 112 2.54 15.69 -15.41
CA ASP A 112 3.83 15.44 -16.05
C ASP A 112 4.98 15.35 -15.05
N ASP A 113 4.79 15.84 -13.82
CA ASP A 113 5.72 15.64 -12.69
C ASP A 113 5.68 14.21 -12.14
N LEU A 114 4.64 13.44 -12.43
CA LEU A 114 4.56 12.04 -12.03
C LEU A 114 5.64 11.21 -12.72
N LEU A 115 6.33 10.38 -11.94
CA LEU A 115 7.32 9.44 -12.48
C LEU A 115 6.71 8.62 -13.63
N PRO A 116 7.31 8.60 -14.82
CA PRO A 116 6.75 7.93 -16.00
C PRO A 116 6.41 6.47 -15.77
N ALA A 117 7.23 5.74 -14.99
CA ALA A 117 6.97 4.33 -14.66
C ALA A 117 5.67 4.17 -13.88
N MET A 118 5.39 5.04 -12.91
CA MET A 118 4.16 5.00 -12.09
C MET A 118 2.96 5.39 -12.95
N ARG A 119 3.04 6.50 -13.67
CA ARG A 119 1.96 6.97 -14.54
C ARG A 119 1.60 5.91 -15.59
N ASN A 120 2.59 5.37 -16.27
CA ASN A 120 2.34 4.35 -17.31
C ASN A 120 1.80 3.05 -16.72
N GLY A 121 2.31 2.61 -15.56
CA GLY A 121 1.84 1.41 -14.88
C GLY A 121 0.41 1.50 -14.37
N LEU A 122 -0.13 2.71 -14.19
CA LEU A 122 -1.52 2.94 -13.74
C LEU A 122 -2.45 3.36 -14.90
N SER A 123 -1.97 3.26 -16.13
CA SER A 123 -2.68 3.68 -17.34
C SER A 123 -3.05 2.51 -18.23
N ALA A 124 -4.12 2.64 -18.99
CA ALA A 124 -4.50 1.74 -20.07
C ALA A 124 -5.14 2.56 -21.21
N ASN A 125 -4.89 2.17 -22.47
CA ASN A 125 -5.47 2.82 -23.64
C ASN A 125 -5.30 4.36 -23.66
N GLY A 126 -4.18 4.85 -23.15
CA GLY A 126 -3.88 6.28 -23.09
C GLY A 126 -4.55 7.06 -21.95
N ASN A 127 -5.30 6.43 -21.08
CA ASN A 127 -5.97 7.05 -19.94
C ASN A 127 -5.37 6.57 -18.62
N LEU A 128 -5.26 7.48 -17.65
CA LEU A 128 -4.85 7.18 -16.28
C LEU A 128 -6.07 6.75 -15.46
N TYR A 129 -5.98 5.63 -14.75
CA TYR A 129 -7.09 5.06 -13.97
C TYR A 129 -6.87 5.04 -12.46
N ALA A 130 -5.66 5.32 -12.01
CA ALA A 130 -5.37 5.54 -10.60
C ALA A 130 -4.33 6.65 -10.46
N ALA A 131 -4.49 7.49 -9.44
CA ALA A 131 -3.47 8.47 -9.07
C ALA A 131 -2.34 7.75 -8.32
N PRO A 132 -1.08 7.93 -8.69
CA PRO A 132 0.03 7.43 -7.90
C PRO A 132 -0.01 8.03 -6.49
N PHE A 133 -0.05 7.19 -5.47
CA PHE A 133 -0.06 7.64 -4.09
C PHE A 133 1.31 7.45 -3.43
N TYR A 134 1.91 6.28 -3.59
CA TYR A 134 3.30 6.00 -3.22
C TYR A 134 3.88 4.92 -4.13
N GLY A 135 5.21 4.94 -4.28
CA GLY A 135 5.97 3.89 -4.96
C GLY A 135 6.88 3.22 -3.95
N GLU A 136 6.56 2.00 -3.57
CA GLU A 136 7.35 1.25 -2.60
C GLU A 136 8.42 0.42 -3.28
N SER A 137 9.49 0.16 -2.53
CA SER A 137 10.47 -0.87 -2.81
C SER A 137 10.74 -1.67 -1.55
N SER A 138 11.46 -2.77 -1.68
CA SER A 138 11.91 -3.54 -0.53
C SER A 138 13.20 -2.92 0.05
N MET A 139 13.29 -2.89 1.37
CA MET A 139 14.48 -2.47 2.08
C MET A 139 14.76 -3.40 3.27
N ILE A 140 15.98 -3.41 3.74
CA ILE A 140 16.39 -4.10 4.96
C ILE A 140 16.29 -3.11 6.11
N MET A 141 15.59 -3.48 7.15
CA MET A 141 15.58 -2.83 8.45
C MET A 141 16.23 -3.80 9.45
N TYR A 142 17.23 -3.34 10.20
CA TYR A 142 17.96 -4.23 11.08
C TYR A 142 18.33 -3.59 12.42
N ARG A 143 18.49 -4.42 13.43
CA ARG A 143 18.94 -4.06 14.77
C ARG A 143 20.47 -3.90 14.78
N LYS A 144 20.89 -2.62 14.68
CA LYS A 144 22.30 -2.27 14.66
C LYS A 144 23.03 -2.76 15.91
N ASP A 145 22.43 -2.62 17.07
CA ASP A 145 22.96 -3.06 18.35
C ASP A 145 23.24 -4.57 18.41
N LEU A 146 22.33 -5.40 17.86
CA LEU A 146 22.51 -6.86 17.81
C LEU A 146 23.61 -7.24 16.81
N LEU A 147 23.66 -6.55 15.68
CA LEU A 147 24.68 -6.81 14.66
C LEU A 147 26.09 -6.41 15.15
N ASP A 148 26.20 -5.23 15.79
CA ASP A 148 27.44 -4.76 16.42
C ASP A 148 27.90 -5.72 17.54
N ALA A 149 26.96 -6.22 18.37
CA ALA A 149 27.24 -7.20 19.41
C ALA A 149 27.78 -8.54 18.86
N ALA A 150 27.34 -8.90 17.63
CA ALA A 150 27.85 -10.07 16.91
C ALA A 150 29.18 -9.81 16.18
N GLY A 151 29.75 -8.59 16.28
CA GLY A 151 30.97 -8.21 15.60
C GLY A 151 30.81 -8.07 14.08
N MET A 152 29.59 -7.85 13.60
CA MET A 152 29.26 -7.70 12.19
C MET A 152 28.82 -6.25 11.89
N SER A 153 28.82 -5.90 10.60
CA SER A 153 28.25 -4.65 10.09
C SER A 153 27.41 -4.93 8.85
N MET A 154 26.41 -4.10 8.57
CA MET A 154 25.65 -4.18 7.33
C MET A 154 26.35 -3.34 6.26
N PRO A 155 26.77 -3.94 5.14
CA PRO A 155 27.33 -3.19 4.02
C PRO A 155 26.23 -2.49 3.23
N ASP A 156 26.58 -1.44 2.47
CA ASP A 156 25.64 -0.70 1.63
C ASP A 156 24.92 -1.60 0.59
N ASN A 157 25.60 -2.64 0.13
CA ASN A 157 25.07 -3.60 -0.84
C ASN A 157 25.22 -5.03 -0.29
N PRO A 158 24.38 -5.47 0.64
CA PRO A 158 24.47 -6.79 1.23
C PRO A 158 24.08 -7.87 0.22
N THR A 159 24.83 -8.98 0.24
CA THR A 159 24.43 -10.20 -0.46
C THR A 159 23.44 -11.01 0.38
N TRP A 160 22.70 -11.90 -0.24
CA TRP A 160 21.82 -12.84 0.48
C TRP A 160 22.58 -13.76 1.44
N GLY A 161 23.83 -14.10 1.11
CA GLY A 161 24.72 -14.84 2.04
C GLY A 161 25.00 -14.02 3.29
N HIS A 162 25.32 -12.72 3.13
CA HIS A 162 25.53 -11.82 4.28
C HIS A 162 24.26 -11.67 5.12
N VAL A 163 23.09 -11.57 4.49
CA VAL A 163 21.78 -11.52 5.18
C VAL A 163 21.56 -12.78 6.02
N GLN A 164 21.89 -13.96 5.47
CA GLN A 164 21.77 -15.23 6.18
C GLN A 164 22.73 -15.31 7.38
N ASP A 165 23.99 -14.91 7.19
CA ASP A 165 25.00 -14.90 8.24
C ASP A 165 24.61 -13.94 9.38
N ALA A 166 24.11 -12.74 9.03
CA ALA A 166 23.58 -11.77 9.98
C ALA A 166 22.37 -12.30 10.74
N ALA A 167 21.43 -12.95 10.03
CA ALA A 167 20.27 -13.58 10.65
C ALA A 167 20.68 -14.67 11.64
N ALA A 168 21.67 -15.52 11.27
CA ALA A 168 22.21 -16.54 12.16
C ALA A 168 22.84 -15.91 13.41
N ALA A 169 23.67 -14.88 13.22
CA ALA A 169 24.40 -14.23 14.30
C ALA A 169 23.48 -13.49 15.30
N MET A 170 22.37 -12.89 14.83
CA MET A 170 21.41 -12.19 15.68
C MET A 170 20.34 -13.11 16.30
N THR A 171 20.33 -14.40 15.97
CA THR A 171 19.30 -15.34 16.46
C THR A 171 19.63 -15.76 17.91
N ASP A 172 18.73 -15.43 18.83
CA ASP A 172 18.75 -15.89 20.23
C ASP A 172 17.34 -16.36 20.64
N LYS A 173 17.00 -17.57 20.19
CA LYS A 173 15.68 -18.15 20.45
C LYS A 173 15.39 -18.36 21.93
N ALA A 174 16.42 -18.52 22.76
CA ALA A 174 16.28 -18.69 24.20
C ALA A 174 15.72 -17.41 24.86
N ASN A 175 16.10 -16.25 24.34
CA ASN A 175 15.60 -14.95 24.78
C ASN A 175 14.47 -14.40 23.89
N GLY A 176 13.95 -15.20 22.95
CA GLY A 176 12.83 -14.83 22.09
C GLY A 176 13.20 -13.82 20.99
N VAL A 177 14.47 -13.78 20.59
CA VAL A 177 14.96 -12.97 19.48
C VAL A 177 15.20 -13.85 18.25
N TYR A 178 14.59 -13.48 17.14
CA TYR A 178 14.69 -14.16 15.85
C TYR A 178 15.54 -13.31 14.91
N GLY A 179 16.49 -13.92 14.25
CA GLY A 179 17.49 -13.18 13.45
C GLY A 179 16.86 -12.45 12.26
N ILE A 180 15.80 -13.01 11.67
CA ILE A 180 15.07 -12.37 10.60
C ILE A 180 13.56 -12.70 10.68
N CYS A 181 12.72 -11.70 10.44
CA CYS A 181 11.28 -11.88 10.33
C CYS A 181 10.86 -11.51 8.91
N LEU A 182 10.16 -12.42 8.24
CA LEU A 182 9.69 -12.27 6.88
C LEU A 182 8.22 -12.65 6.79
N ARG A 183 7.50 -12.06 5.83
CA ARG A 183 6.11 -12.44 5.55
C ARG A 183 6.07 -13.90 5.09
N GLY A 184 5.40 -14.76 5.83
CA GLY A 184 5.20 -16.17 5.49
C GLY A 184 3.75 -16.52 5.17
N LYS A 185 2.79 -15.63 5.48
CA LYS A 185 1.37 -15.82 5.18
C LYS A 185 1.17 -15.87 3.67
N PRO A 186 0.50 -16.92 3.13
CA PRO A 186 0.26 -17.00 1.69
C PRO A 186 -0.65 -15.90 1.20
N GLY A 187 -0.25 -15.21 0.14
CA GLY A 187 -1.09 -14.18 -0.50
C GLY A 187 -0.31 -13.29 -1.44
N TRP A 188 -1.05 -12.61 -2.31
CA TRP A 188 -0.48 -11.71 -3.31
C TRP A 188 0.33 -10.58 -2.68
N GLY A 189 -0.24 -9.84 -1.77
CA GLY A 189 0.39 -8.75 -1.03
C GLY A 189 1.02 -9.19 0.29
N ASP A 190 1.05 -10.50 0.56
CA ASP A 190 1.64 -11.10 1.75
C ASP A 190 3.06 -11.62 1.42
N ASN A 191 3.29 -12.94 1.47
CA ASN A 191 4.63 -13.49 1.23
C ASN A 191 5.15 -13.27 -0.20
N MET A 192 4.26 -13.19 -1.19
CA MET A 192 4.67 -13.01 -2.58
C MET A 192 5.27 -11.63 -2.86
N ALA A 193 4.93 -10.60 -2.11
CA ALA A 193 5.55 -9.30 -2.22
C ALA A 193 7.06 -9.38 -1.93
N PHE A 194 7.45 -10.07 -0.86
CA PHE A 194 8.86 -10.27 -0.52
C PHE A 194 9.54 -11.33 -1.39
N LEU A 195 8.90 -12.49 -1.57
CA LEU A 195 9.48 -13.60 -2.33
C LEU A 195 9.81 -13.20 -3.78
N THR A 196 9.01 -12.33 -4.40
CA THR A 196 9.30 -11.79 -5.73
C THR A 196 10.61 -10.99 -5.75
N THR A 197 10.87 -10.15 -4.75
CA THR A 197 12.13 -9.41 -4.62
C THR A 197 13.33 -10.36 -4.54
N MET A 198 13.22 -11.39 -3.70
CA MET A 198 14.27 -12.41 -3.55
C MET A 198 14.46 -13.21 -4.86
N ALA A 199 13.38 -13.66 -5.47
CA ALA A 199 13.41 -14.41 -6.72
C ALA A 199 14.08 -13.62 -7.86
N ASN A 200 13.73 -12.34 -7.99
CA ASN A 200 14.37 -11.45 -8.97
C ASN A 200 15.87 -11.31 -8.74
N SER A 201 16.31 -11.23 -7.46
CA SER A 201 17.75 -11.17 -7.12
C SER A 201 18.51 -12.42 -7.54
N PHE A 202 17.86 -13.58 -7.56
CA PHE A 202 18.43 -14.83 -8.03
C PHE A 202 18.24 -15.05 -9.55
N GLY A 203 17.69 -14.07 -10.28
CA GLY A 203 17.46 -14.13 -11.72
C GLY A 203 16.26 -14.98 -12.14
N ALA A 204 15.36 -15.29 -11.20
CA ALA A 204 14.12 -15.98 -11.52
C ALA A 204 13.18 -15.06 -12.30
N ARG A 205 12.44 -15.64 -13.22
CA ARG A 205 11.39 -14.95 -14.00
C ARG A 205 10.06 -15.67 -13.80
N TRP A 206 8.96 -14.91 -13.83
CA TRP A 206 7.61 -15.49 -13.82
C TRP A 206 7.28 -16.17 -15.13
N PHE A 207 7.65 -15.53 -16.23
CA PHE A 207 7.40 -15.97 -17.60
C PHE A 207 8.64 -15.70 -18.47
N ASP A 208 8.80 -16.47 -19.54
CA ASP A 208 9.73 -16.15 -20.63
C ASP A 208 9.11 -15.13 -21.60
N GLU A 209 9.83 -14.83 -22.68
CA GLU A 209 9.39 -13.86 -23.70
C GLU A 209 8.17 -14.36 -24.51
N GLU A 210 7.88 -15.67 -24.48
CA GLU A 210 6.71 -16.31 -25.08
C GLU A 210 5.56 -16.50 -24.08
N TRP A 211 5.64 -15.86 -22.89
CA TRP A 211 4.65 -15.97 -21.81
C TRP A 211 4.47 -17.38 -21.25
N LYS A 212 5.47 -18.25 -21.35
CA LYS A 212 5.44 -19.54 -20.68
C LYS A 212 5.91 -19.39 -19.23
N PRO A 213 5.19 -19.97 -18.26
CA PRO A 213 5.59 -19.95 -16.86
C PRO A 213 6.99 -20.57 -16.64
N GLN A 214 7.80 -19.92 -15.78
CA GLN A 214 9.17 -20.34 -15.46
C GLN A 214 9.33 -20.71 -13.98
N LEU A 215 8.24 -21.11 -13.30
CA LEU A 215 8.21 -21.34 -11.85
C LEU A 215 8.97 -22.57 -11.39
N ASP A 216 9.28 -23.49 -12.32
CA ASP A 216 10.08 -24.70 -12.09
C ASP A 216 11.57 -24.52 -12.40
N SER A 217 12.01 -23.31 -12.75
CA SER A 217 13.40 -23.00 -13.05
C SER A 217 14.31 -23.20 -11.83
N PRO A 218 15.63 -23.50 -12.05
CA PRO A 218 16.58 -23.59 -10.95
C PRO A 218 16.65 -22.33 -10.08
N ALA A 219 16.47 -21.14 -10.68
CA ALA A 219 16.46 -19.86 -9.96
C ALA A 219 15.26 -19.76 -9.00
N TRP A 220 14.06 -20.15 -9.43
CA TRP A 220 12.89 -20.23 -8.55
C TRP A 220 13.07 -21.25 -7.43
N ASN A 221 13.55 -22.45 -7.76
CA ASN A 221 13.82 -23.48 -6.77
C ASN A 221 14.82 -22.99 -5.72
N HIS A 222 15.88 -22.28 -6.15
CA HIS A 222 16.85 -21.70 -5.23
C HIS A 222 16.22 -20.62 -4.34
N ALA A 223 15.48 -19.69 -4.91
CA ALA A 223 14.81 -18.61 -4.17
C ALA A 223 13.84 -19.14 -3.11
N VAL A 224 12.99 -20.10 -3.47
CA VAL A 224 12.00 -20.69 -2.56
C VAL A 224 12.69 -21.45 -1.44
N ASN A 225 13.69 -22.28 -1.73
CA ASN A 225 14.42 -23.02 -0.70
C ASN A 225 15.13 -22.08 0.26
N PHE A 226 15.83 -21.07 -0.26
CA PHE A 226 16.50 -20.08 0.56
C PHE A 226 15.52 -19.29 1.46
N TYR A 227 14.39 -18.90 0.92
CA TYR A 227 13.31 -18.24 1.70
C TYR A 227 12.79 -19.14 2.82
N VAL A 228 12.52 -20.42 2.53
CA VAL A 228 12.07 -21.39 3.53
C VAL A 228 13.13 -21.60 4.59
N ASP A 229 14.40 -21.67 4.21
CA ASP A 229 15.53 -21.82 5.15
C ASP A 229 15.62 -20.62 6.10
N LEU A 230 15.49 -19.39 5.61
CA LEU A 230 15.47 -18.20 6.46
C LEU A 230 14.31 -18.25 7.48
N LEU A 231 13.10 -18.59 7.02
CA LEU A 231 11.91 -18.66 7.88
C LEU A 231 12.04 -19.75 8.96
N THR A 232 12.55 -20.92 8.60
CA THR A 232 12.58 -22.09 9.50
C THR A 232 13.73 -22.05 10.48
N HIS A 233 14.90 -21.58 10.04
CA HIS A 233 16.10 -21.57 10.89
C HIS A 233 16.20 -20.31 11.74
N TYR A 234 15.82 -19.14 11.22
CA TYR A 234 16.06 -17.85 11.86
C TYR A 234 14.79 -17.05 12.12
N GLY A 235 13.65 -17.46 11.58
CA GLY A 235 12.36 -16.81 11.78
C GLY A 235 11.63 -17.24 13.05
N PRO A 236 10.59 -16.49 13.46
CA PRO A 236 9.76 -16.82 14.61
C PRO A 236 8.88 -18.06 14.34
N PRO A 237 8.46 -18.79 15.40
CA PRO A 237 7.47 -19.85 15.25
C PRO A 237 6.17 -19.25 14.69
N GLY A 238 5.50 -20.01 13.80
CA GLY A 238 4.28 -19.54 13.17
C GLY A 238 4.47 -18.54 12.04
N SER A 239 5.67 -18.38 11.50
CA SER A 239 5.99 -17.47 10.38
C SER A 239 5.02 -17.61 9.20
N SER A 240 4.48 -18.81 8.95
CA SER A 240 3.49 -19.04 7.89
C SER A 240 2.15 -18.33 8.08
N GLY A 241 1.90 -17.77 9.26
CA GLY A 241 0.73 -16.93 9.55
C GLY A 241 1.03 -15.43 9.56
N ASN A 242 2.30 -15.04 9.49
CA ASN A 242 2.72 -13.65 9.63
C ASN A 242 2.67 -12.91 8.28
N SER A 243 2.00 -11.77 8.28
CA SER A 243 2.03 -10.75 7.24
C SER A 243 2.71 -9.48 7.76
N PHE A 244 2.49 -8.34 7.13
CA PHE A 244 3.09 -7.06 7.49
C PHE A 244 2.85 -6.68 8.96
N ASN A 245 1.59 -6.72 9.42
CA ASN A 245 1.21 -6.23 10.75
C ASN A 245 1.78 -7.11 11.88
N GLU A 246 1.81 -8.42 11.70
CA GLU A 246 2.37 -9.36 12.67
C GLU A 246 3.88 -9.16 12.82
N ILE A 247 4.58 -8.94 11.70
CA ILE A 247 6.04 -8.70 11.72
C ILE A 247 6.34 -7.32 12.28
N LEU A 248 5.57 -6.30 11.91
CA LEU A 248 5.69 -4.95 12.49
C LEU A 248 5.59 -4.99 14.02
N ALA A 249 4.63 -5.74 14.55
CA ALA A 249 4.52 -5.92 16.00
C ALA A 249 5.75 -6.61 16.59
N LEU A 250 6.27 -7.64 15.93
CA LEU A 250 7.46 -8.37 16.41
C LEU A 250 8.72 -7.50 16.40
N ILE A 251 8.96 -6.72 15.34
CA ILE A 251 10.15 -5.86 15.26
C ILE A 251 10.07 -4.69 16.23
N ASN A 252 8.90 -4.07 16.36
CA ASN A 252 8.68 -2.97 17.31
C ASN A 252 8.85 -3.41 18.78
N GLU A 253 8.52 -4.67 19.08
CA GLU A 253 8.76 -5.29 20.39
C GLU A 253 10.22 -5.75 20.60
N GLY A 254 11.11 -5.60 19.60
CA GLY A 254 12.50 -5.99 19.65
C GLY A 254 12.77 -7.48 19.47
N LYS A 255 11.78 -8.24 18.98
CA LYS A 255 11.87 -9.69 18.81
C LYS A 255 12.48 -10.13 17.48
N CYS A 256 12.73 -9.19 16.55
CA CYS A 256 13.36 -9.45 15.27
C CYS A 256 14.70 -8.72 15.18
N GLY A 257 15.75 -9.41 14.76
CA GLY A 257 17.05 -8.83 14.44
C GLY A 257 17.01 -8.08 13.10
N MET A 258 16.24 -8.58 12.16
CA MET A 258 16.15 -8.05 10.80
C MET A 258 14.73 -8.25 10.25
N TRP A 259 14.30 -7.28 9.43
CA TRP A 259 13.08 -7.36 8.63
C TRP A 259 13.35 -6.81 7.22
N ILE A 260 13.00 -7.56 6.20
CA ILE A 260 13.06 -7.10 4.82
C ILE A 260 11.64 -6.96 4.30
N ASP A 261 11.25 -5.74 4.02
CA ASP A 261 9.86 -5.43 3.64
C ASP A 261 9.77 -4.09 2.91
N ALA A 262 8.56 -3.66 2.64
CA ALA A 262 8.23 -2.42 1.97
C ALA A 262 8.75 -1.19 2.73
N THR A 263 9.23 -0.21 1.98
CA THR A 263 9.83 1.03 2.52
C THR A 263 8.92 1.81 3.46
N ILE A 264 7.61 1.64 3.36
CA ILE A 264 6.63 2.25 4.29
C ILE A 264 6.85 1.82 5.75
N ALA A 265 7.42 0.64 5.98
CA ALA A 265 7.68 0.14 7.33
C ALA A 265 8.63 1.05 8.13
N ALA A 266 9.52 1.77 7.46
CA ALA A 266 10.49 2.67 8.09
C ALA A 266 9.81 3.70 9.02
N SER A 267 8.66 4.25 8.62
CA SER A 267 7.94 5.24 9.41
C SER A 267 7.40 4.71 10.74
N PHE A 268 7.17 3.41 10.83
CA PHE A 268 6.70 2.75 12.04
C PHE A 268 7.85 2.31 12.95
N VAL A 269 8.89 1.69 12.38
CA VAL A 269 10.00 1.13 13.17
C VAL A 269 10.90 2.20 13.76
N SER A 270 10.95 3.39 13.13
CA SER A 270 11.72 4.54 13.62
C SER A 270 10.92 5.48 14.55
N ASP A 271 9.63 5.23 14.76
CA ASP A 271 8.80 6.03 15.65
C ASP A 271 8.91 5.54 17.11
N PRO A 272 9.53 6.32 18.02
CA PRO A 272 9.71 5.90 19.42
C PRO A 272 8.38 5.79 20.19
N SER A 273 7.28 6.32 19.67
CA SER A 273 5.96 6.14 20.25
C SER A 273 5.36 4.76 19.97
N GLN A 274 5.86 4.06 18.97
CA GLN A 274 5.36 2.75 18.50
C GLN A 274 6.38 1.63 18.64
N SER A 275 7.68 1.95 18.55
CA SER A 275 8.77 0.98 18.50
C SER A 275 9.69 1.11 19.72
N LYS A 276 9.89 0.01 20.41
CA LYS A 276 10.86 -0.09 21.53
C LYS A 276 12.31 -0.08 21.07
N VAL A 277 12.54 -0.21 19.77
CA VAL A 277 13.85 -0.31 19.15
C VAL A 277 14.15 0.81 18.16
N ALA A 278 13.34 1.87 18.19
CA ALA A 278 13.45 2.99 17.26
C ALA A 278 14.83 3.68 17.22
N ASP A 279 15.55 3.67 18.33
CA ASP A 279 16.87 4.27 18.50
C ASP A 279 18.02 3.37 18.02
N VAL A 280 17.76 2.09 17.80
CA VAL A 280 18.77 1.09 17.40
C VAL A 280 18.47 0.39 16.07
N ILE A 281 17.34 0.74 15.41
CA ILE A 281 17.02 0.26 14.08
C ILE A 281 17.72 1.11 13.01
N ALA A 282 18.24 0.50 11.95
CA ALA A 282 18.88 1.16 10.82
C ALA A 282 18.38 0.55 9.50
#